data_39cb346d9c3d55e0c99facbbeccd2a2e
#
_entry.id   39cb346d9c3d55e0c99facbbeccd2a2e
#
_cell.length_a   1.000
_cell.length_b   1.000
_cell.length_c   1.000
_cell.angle_alpha   90.00
_cell.angle_beta   90.00
_cell.angle_gamma   90.00
#
_symmetry.space_group_name_H-M   'P 1'
#
loop_
_entity.id
_entity.type
_entity.pdbx_description
1 polymer ?
#
loop_
_entity_poly.entity_id
_entity_poly.type
_entity_poly.pdbx_seq_one_letter_code
_entity_poly.pdbx_strand_id
1 'polypeptide(L)'
;LQKHVAFERASAPVSRFTRLRELLQRPDLAFLMEAHSGLSAKIVEEAGFEGIWASGLSMSAALGVRDNNELSWTQVLDMLEYMSDASSLPILVDGDTGYGNFNNFRRFVGKLCERGIAGVCIEDKIFPKTNSFLGENQPLADIDEFCGKIKAGKDTQSHPDFQIVARVEALIAGRGLDEALKRAHAYADAGADAIVIHSKKSTADEILAFCRAFGDRAPVILIPTKYYRTPTEKLREAGASMIIWANHNLRASIRAMRETCATLRAQQTLLEVESDVAPLGDVFSLAGASELEAAEKRYLSASAPKRAIVLAATRGEELGDLTLERPKCMLPVRGTSLLGRQVAALTRHGVADIRVVVGYKAEAVEAPGIVPVVNADFETSGEAQSLSLALGEGDTIVSYGDILYRPFFLAMLEDREEDIVLAVDPRNGGRSGRDAVACSLPFSDDLDPEAEAPLLTGFVTEGGDGEWVGLMRASAAGAARLRRTLDEMAGEGSLDSADLGAVLTRMAAAGERIGVVYVSGFWRNVNDLLDLAQARDAV
;
A
#
# COMPACT_ATOMS: atom_id res chain seq x y z
N LEU A 1 -25.67 44.88 -8.25
CA LEU A 1 -26.48 43.85 -7.55
C LEU A 1 -25.63 42.57 -7.44
N GLN A 2 -24.87 42.47 -6.36
CA GLN A 2 -24.10 41.28 -5.99
C GLN A 2 -25.08 40.26 -5.39
N LYS A 3 -25.25 39.12 -6.04
CA LYS A 3 -25.93 37.97 -5.44
C LYS A 3 -24.92 37.26 -4.53
N HIS A 4 -25.12 37.39 -3.21
CA HIS A 4 -24.50 36.49 -2.24
C HIS A 4 -25.09 35.09 -2.44
N VAL A 5 -24.29 34.18 -2.95
CA VAL A 5 -24.58 32.76 -2.87
C VAL A 5 -24.24 32.35 -1.44
N ALA A 6 -25.26 32.10 -0.64
CA ALA A 6 -25.09 31.48 0.67
C ALA A 6 -24.59 30.04 0.46
N PHE A 7 -23.35 29.79 0.81
CA PHE A 7 -22.87 28.41 1.01
C PHE A 7 -23.60 27.84 2.24
N GLU A 8 -24.57 26.97 2.01
CA GLU A 8 -25.08 26.11 3.06
C GLU A 8 -23.88 25.31 3.61
N ARG A 9 -23.49 25.63 4.84
CA ARG A 9 -22.52 24.82 5.57
C ARG A 9 -23.18 23.44 5.78
N ALA A 10 -22.74 22.42 5.07
CA ALA A 10 -23.03 21.04 5.43
C ALA A 10 -22.72 20.88 6.93
N SER A 11 -23.69 20.39 7.71
CA SER A 11 -23.50 20.15 9.15
C SER A 11 -22.26 19.27 9.32
N ALA A 12 -21.34 19.67 10.20
CA ALA A 12 -20.17 18.88 10.50
C ALA A 12 -20.60 17.44 10.87
N PRO A 13 -19.94 16.41 10.39
CA PRO A 13 -20.30 15.03 10.70
C PRO A 13 -20.33 14.84 12.23
N VAL A 14 -21.35 14.14 12.73
CA VAL A 14 -21.54 13.85 14.16
C VAL A 14 -20.29 13.09 14.65
N SER A 15 -19.71 13.54 15.76
CA SER A 15 -18.48 12.95 16.30
C SER A 15 -18.70 11.48 16.70
N ARG A 16 -17.65 10.66 16.65
CA ARG A 16 -17.68 9.26 17.12
C ARG A 16 -18.10 9.18 18.59
N PHE A 17 -17.70 10.13 19.42
CA PHE A 17 -18.11 10.23 20.83
C PHE A 17 -19.62 10.39 20.95
N THR A 18 -20.19 11.34 20.22
CA THR A 18 -21.64 11.61 20.21
C THR A 18 -22.40 10.40 19.67
N ARG A 19 -21.91 9.77 18.60
CA ARG A 19 -22.53 8.55 18.04
C ARG A 19 -22.59 7.41 19.05
N LEU A 20 -21.51 7.13 19.82
CA LEU A 20 -21.55 6.08 20.84
C LEU A 20 -22.55 6.41 21.95
N ARG A 21 -22.58 7.66 22.43
CA ARG A 21 -23.56 8.11 23.40
C ARG A 21 -25.00 7.90 22.90
N GLU A 22 -25.29 8.30 21.66
CA GLU A 22 -26.61 8.12 21.05
C GLU A 22 -27.00 6.66 20.91
N LEU A 23 -26.06 5.77 20.54
CA LEU A 23 -26.29 4.33 20.48
C LEU A 23 -26.66 3.75 21.85
N LEU A 24 -26.08 4.25 22.94
CA LEU A 24 -26.38 3.80 24.29
C LEU A 24 -27.73 4.31 24.80
N GLN A 25 -28.16 5.51 24.36
CA GLN A 25 -29.34 6.21 24.91
C GLN A 25 -30.60 6.03 24.08
N ARG A 26 -30.49 5.54 22.84
CA ARG A 26 -31.65 5.34 21.96
C ARG A 26 -32.54 4.20 22.48
N PRO A 27 -33.86 4.22 22.17
CA PRO A 27 -34.78 3.16 22.55
C PRO A 27 -34.49 1.82 21.84
N ASP A 28 -33.94 1.87 20.64
CA ASP A 28 -33.64 0.69 19.83
C ASP A 28 -32.33 0.02 20.29
N LEU A 29 -32.33 -1.30 20.32
CA LEU A 29 -31.17 -2.11 20.70
C LEU A 29 -30.01 -1.89 19.70
N ALA A 30 -28.86 -1.46 20.20
CA ALA A 30 -27.64 -1.28 19.42
C ALA A 30 -26.78 -2.55 19.38
N PHE A 31 -25.96 -2.67 18.33
CA PHE A 31 -25.07 -3.82 18.15
C PHE A 31 -23.64 -3.37 17.85
N LEU A 32 -22.70 -3.79 18.71
CA LEU A 32 -21.27 -3.66 18.45
C LEU A 32 -20.69 -5.01 18.05
N MET A 33 -19.80 -4.98 17.04
CA MET A 33 -19.06 -6.16 16.60
C MET A 33 -17.59 -6.04 17.00
N GLU A 34 -17.02 -7.16 17.35
CA GLU A 34 -15.63 -7.28 17.74
C GLU A 34 -14.69 -6.94 16.57
N ALA A 35 -13.68 -6.12 16.87
CA ALA A 35 -12.50 -5.94 16.03
C ALA A 35 -11.22 -5.95 16.89
N HIS A 36 -10.09 -6.28 16.24
CA HIS A 36 -8.79 -6.40 16.88
C HIS A 36 -7.64 -5.87 16.01
N SER A 37 -7.95 -5.30 14.85
CA SER A 37 -6.99 -4.72 13.90
C SER A 37 -7.71 -3.74 12.97
N GLY A 38 -6.96 -2.91 12.22
CA GLY A 38 -7.53 -2.03 11.20
C GLY A 38 -8.31 -2.80 10.13
N LEU A 39 -7.83 -3.97 9.71
CA LEU A 39 -8.54 -4.84 8.76
C LEU A 39 -9.90 -5.29 9.29
N SER A 40 -9.94 -5.83 10.50
CA SER A 40 -11.20 -6.28 11.09
C SER A 40 -12.16 -5.12 11.37
N ALA A 41 -11.67 -3.91 11.66
CA ALA A 41 -12.48 -2.72 11.81
C ALA A 41 -13.18 -2.31 10.50
N LYS A 42 -12.47 -2.36 9.37
CA LYS A 42 -13.06 -2.13 8.04
C LYS A 42 -14.15 -3.14 7.70
N ILE A 43 -13.88 -4.42 7.91
CA ILE A 43 -14.86 -5.49 7.64
C ILE A 43 -16.11 -5.32 8.51
N VAL A 44 -15.98 -4.90 9.76
CA VAL A 44 -17.12 -4.59 10.65
C VAL A 44 -17.95 -3.43 10.10
N GLU A 45 -17.31 -2.37 9.61
CA GLU A 45 -17.99 -1.24 8.99
C GLU A 45 -18.69 -1.63 7.69
N GLU A 46 -18.03 -2.36 6.80
CA GLU A 46 -18.60 -2.88 5.54
C GLU A 46 -19.82 -3.80 5.79
N ALA A 47 -19.80 -4.56 6.88
CA ALA A 47 -20.91 -5.39 7.29
C ALA A 47 -22.13 -4.60 7.83
N GLY A 48 -22.02 -3.26 7.97
CA GLY A 48 -23.09 -2.37 8.39
C GLY A 48 -23.33 -2.32 9.90
N PHE A 49 -22.37 -2.72 10.74
CA PHE A 49 -22.46 -2.52 12.18
C PHE A 49 -22.37 -1.04 12.53
N GLU A 50 -22.95 -0.67 13.66
CA GLU A 50 -23.05 0.73 14.09
C GLU A 50 -21.90 1.18 14.97
N GLY A 51 -21.07 0.23 15.45
CA GLY A 51 -19.90 0.49 16.27
C GLY A 51 -19.04 -0.74 16.47
N ILE A 52 -17.86 -0.52 17.01
CA ILE A 52 -16.83 -1.52 17.23
C ILE A 52 -16.64 -1.76 18.73
N TRP A 53 -16.56 -3.03 19.11
CA TRP A 53 -15.98 -3.49 20.34
C TRP A 53 -14.52 -3.88 20.09
N ALA A 54 -13.58 -3.04 20.55
CA ALA A 54 -12.15 -3.38 20.51
C ALA A 54 -11.84 -4.33 21.68
N SER A 55 -11.85 -5.63 21.37
CA SER A 55 -11.80 -6.71 22.36
C SER A 55 -10.39 -6.94 22.89
N GLY A 56 -10.19 -6.80 24.20
CA GLY A 56 -8.91 -7.11 24.88
C GLY A 56 -8.45 -8.55 24.65
N LEU A 57 -9.38 -9.50 24.76
CA LEU A 57 -9.12 -10.93 24.45
C LEU A 57 -8.63 -11.10 23.00
N SER A 58 -9.31 -10.47 22.03
CA SER A 58 -8.98 -10.67 20.62
C SER A 58 -7.67 -9.99 20.23
N MET A 59 -7.40 -8.80 20.76
CA MET A 59 -6.13 -8.10 20.57
C MET A 59 -4.96 -8.89 21.17
N SER A 60 -5.11 -9.40 22.41
CA SER A 60 -4.10 -10.22 23.05
C SER A 60 -3.80 -11.50 22.25
N ALA A 61 -4.84 -12.22 21.86
CA ALA A 61 -4.70 -13.45 21.09
C ALA A 61 -4.10 -13.24 19.71
N ALA A 62 -4.43 -12.14 19.01
CA ALA A 62 -3.85 -11.77 17.71
C ALA A 62 -2.35 -11.51 17.80
N LEU A 63 -1.87 -11.02 18.94
CA LEU A 63 -0.44 -10.80 19.23
C LEU A 63 0.24 -12.02 19.89
N GLY A 64 -0.50 -13.12 20.13
CA GLY A 64 0.05 -14.35 20.69
C GLY A 64 0.34 -14.30 22.18
N VAL A 65 -0.24 -13.34 22.92
CA VAL A 65 -0.12 -13.18 24.37
C VAL A 65 -1.42 -13.50 25.10
N ARG A 66 -1.36 -13.66 26.41
CA ARG A 66 -2.53 -13.97 27.22
C ARG A 66 -3.37 -12.74 27.52
N ASP A 67 -4.70 -12.92 27.62
CA ASP A 67 -5.66 -11.94 28.09
C ASP A 67 -5.59 -11.81 29.62
N ASN A 68 -4.48 -11.28 30.11
CA ASN A 68 -4.10 -11.18 31.52
C ASN A 68 -3.24 -9.93 31.79
N ASN A 69 -3.54 -8.83 31.13
CA ASN A 69 -2.74 -7.60 31.15
C ASN A 69 -1.27 -7.81 30.71
N GLU A 70 -1.00 -8.84 29.89
CA GLU A 70 0.32 -8.98 29.25
C GLU A 70 0.55 -7.90 28.18
N LEU A 71 -0.50 -7.42 27.53
CA LEU A 71 -0.42 -6.19 26.75
C LEU A 71 -0.39 -4.97 27.67
N SER A 72 0.56 -4.09 27.41
CA SER A 72 0.55 -2.76 28.03
C SER A 72 -0.59 -1.90 27.43
N TRP A 73 -1.08 -0.94 28.19
CA TRP A 73 -2.06 0.01 27.67
C TRP A 73 -1.56 0.82 26.45
N THR A 74 -0.25 0.98 26.30
CA THR A 74 0.36 1.63 25.11
C THR A 74 0.26 0.78 23.86
N GLN A 75 0.51 -0.52 23.96
CA GLN A 75 0.31 -1.46 22.84
C GLN A 75 -1.17 -1.53 22.43
N VAL A 76 -2.08 -1.49 23.39
CA VAL A 76 -3.52 -1.40 23.09
C VAL A 76 -3.85 -0.11 22.36
N LEU A 77 -3.30 1.04 22.79
CA LEU A 77 -3.48 2.33 22.10
C LEU A 77 -2.97 2.29 20.65
N ASP A 78 -1.83 1.66 20.40
CA ASP A 78 -1.28 1.54 19.03
C ASP A 78 -2.22 0.73 18.13
N MET A 79 -2.80 -0.37 18.63
CA MET A 79 -3.80 -1.14 17.88
C MET A 79 -5.10 -0.35 17.65
N LEU A 80 -5.55 0.44 18.62
CA LEU A 80 -6.74 1.28 18.53
C LEU A 80 -6.56 2.40 17.50
N GLU A 81 -5.35 2.94 17.36
CA GLU A 81 -5.02 3.95 16.36
C GLU A 81 -5.26 3.40 14.94
N TYR A 82 -4.72 2.22 14.63
CA TYR A 82 -5.00 1.55 13.34
C TYR A 82 -6.48 1.27 13.10
N MET A 83 -7.24 0.88 14.13
CA MET A 83 -8.69 0.68 13.99
C MET A 83 -9.43 2.01 13.77
N SER A 84 -9.02 3.06 14.46
CA SER A 84 -9.59 4.40 14.33
C SER A 84 -9.32 5.02 12.95
N ASP A 85 -8.12 4.81 12.41
CA ASP A 85 -7.77 5.28 11.06
C ASP A 85 -8.52 4.51 9.97
N ALA A 86 -8.74 3.22 10.20
CA ALA A 86 -9.33 2.32 9.22
C ALA A 86 -10.86 2.39 9.13
N SER A 87 -11.56 2.94 10.13
CA SER A 87 -13.03 2.92 10.20
C SER A 87 -13.58 4.22 10.77
N SER A 88 -14.75 4.65 10.30
CA SER A 88 -15.48 5.83 10.82
C SER A 88 -16.35 5.51 12.03
N LEU A 89 -16.51 4.24 12.39
CA LEU A 89 -17.38 3.80 13.48
C LEU A 89 -16.88 4.24 14.86
N PRO A 90 -17.79 4.48 15.82
CA PRO A 90 -17.40 4.67 17.21
C PRO A 90 -16.82 3.39 17.80
N ILE A 91 -15.72 3.52 18.52
CA ILE A 91 -15.02 2.41 19.18
C ILE A 91 -15.22 2.48 20.67
N LEU A 92 -15.76 1.41 21.26
CA LEU A 92 -15.75 1.12 22.69
C LEU A 92 -14.65 0.09 22.96
N VAL A 93 -13.62 0.46 23.71
CA VAL A 93 -12.50 -0.45 24.00
C VAL A 93 -12.69 -1.21 25.30
N ASP A 94 -12.30 -2.49 25.30
CA ASP A 94 -12.07 -3.28 26.51
C ASP A 94 -10.81 -2.77 27.20
N GLY A 95 -10.98 -2.01 28.24
CA GLY A 95 -9.91 -1.39 29.02
C GLY A 95 -9.48 -2.22 30.22
N ASP A 96 -9.85 -3.51 30.26
CA ASP A 96 -9.54 -4.42 31.35
C ASP A 96 -9.94 -3.83 32.71
N THR A 97 -9.02 -3.75 33.68
CA THR A 97 -9.24 -3.11 35.01
C THR A 97 -8.85 -1.63 35.04
N GLY A 98 -8.54 -1.02 33.86
CA GLY A 98 -8.01 0.35 33.76
C GLY A 98 -6.49 0.44 33.90
N TYR A 99 -5.78 -0.69 33.75
CA TYR A 99 -4.30 -0.81 33.71
C TYR A 99 -3.57 -0.27 34.95
N GLY A 100 -4.16 -0.39 36.10
CA GLY A 100 -3.58 0.01 37.37
C GLY A 100 -4.57 0.79 38.25
N ASN A 101 -4.08 1.78 39.00
CA ASN A 101 -4.90 2.61 39.89
C ASN A 101 -5.61 3.75 39.10
N PHE A 102 -6.33 4.63 39.82
CA PHE A 102 -7.07 5.74 39.25
C PHE A 102 -6.18 6.67 38.38
N ASN A 103 -4.92 6.86 38.75
CA ASN A 103 -4.02 7.75 38.02
C ASN A 103 -3.53 7.15 36.68
N ASN A 104 -3.31 5.83 36.62
CA ASN A 104 -3.06 5.13 35.38
C ASN A 104 -4.27 5.24 34.44
N PHE A 105 -5.48 5.04 35.00
CA PHE A 105 -6.72 5.12 34.23
C PHE A 105 -6.97 6.54 33.68
N ARG A 106 -6.73 7.58 34.47
CA ARG A 106 -6.79 8.97 33.97
C ARG A 106 -5.91 9.19 32.73
N ARG A 107 -4.67 8.73 32.80
CA ARG A 107 -3.76 8.86 31.65
C ARG A 107 -4.29 8.10 30.43
N PHE A 108 -4.81 6.90 30.63
CA PHE A 108 -5.39 6.10 29.55
C PHE A 108 -6.59 6.80 28.91
N VAL A 109 -7.55 7.29 29.70
CA VAL A 109 -8.72 8.06 29.22
C VAL A 109 -8.28 9.27 28.38
N GLY A 110 -7.33 10.07 28.86
CA GLY A 110 -6.82 11.21 28.11
C GLY A 110 -6.27 10.80 26.74
N LYS A 111 -5.51 9.70 26.69
CA LYS A 111 -4.95 9.17 25.43
C LYS A 111 -5.97 8.55 24.49
N LEU A 112 -7.03 7.94 25.02
CA LEU A 112 -8.16 7.47 24.22
C LEU A 112 -8.90 8.63 23.55
N CYS A 113 -9.18 9.69 24.30
CA CYS A 113 -9.82 10.89 23.77
C CYS A 113 -8.98 11.54 22.65
N GLU A 114 -7.65 11.66 22.84
CA GLU A 114 -6.73 12.21 21.84
C GLU A 114 -6.76 11.42 20.51
N ARG A 115 -7.03 10.10 20.56
CA ARG A 115 -7.12 9.21 19.39
C ARG A 115 -8.53 9.03 18.81
N GLY A 116 -9.51 9.79 19.33
CA GLY A 116 -10.89 9.70 18.86
C GLY A 116 -11.60 8.38 19.21
N ILE A 117 -11.12 7.64 20.21
CA ILE A 117 -11.78 6.45 20.74
C ILE A 117 -12.97 6.92 21.59
N ALA A 118 -14.17 6.40 21.28
CA ALA A 118 -15.42 6.96 21.78
C ALA A 118 -15.76 6.58 23.23
N GLY A 119 -15.19 5.50 23.72
CA GLY A 119 -15.42 5.08 25.12
C GLY A 119 -14.52 3.92 25.54
N VAL A 120 -14.53 3.67 26.84
CA VAL A 120 -13.78 2.59 27.49
C VAL A 120 -14.67 1.83 28.47
N CYS A 121 -14.58 0.51 28.42
CA CYS A 121 -15.19 -0.38 29.39
C CYS A 121 -14.12 -0.88 30.37
N ILE A 122 -14.30 -0.70 31.65
CA ILE A 122 -13.42 -1.23 32.71
C ILE A 122 -14.15 -2.16 33.64
N GLU A 123 -13.49 -3.25 34.07
CA GLU A 123 -14.08 -4.27 34.95
C GLU A 123 -13.59 -4.13 36.41
N ASP A 124 -14.47 -4.47 37.36
CA ASP A 124 -14.23 -4.36 38.80
C ASP A 124 -13.45 -5.55 39.38
N LYS A 125 -12.43 -6.04 38.64
CA LYS A 125 -11.42 -6.98 39.14
C LYS A 125 -10.18 -6.26 39.63
N ILE A 126 -9.36 -7.01 40.39
CA ILE A 126 -8.05 -6.51 40.83
C ILE A 126 -7.04 -6.62 39.70
N PHE A 127 -6.20 -5.60 39.51
CA PHE A 127 -5.10 -5.60 38.56
C PHE A 127 -3.89 -6.41 39.10
N PRO A 128 -3.20 -7.26 38.31
CA PRO A 128 -3.55 -7.65 36.94
C PRO A 128 -4.77 -8.57 36.90
N LYS A 129 -5.63 -8.42 35.84
CA LYS A 129 -6.83 -9.24 35.73
C LYS A 129 -6.51 -10.70 35.47
N THR A 130 -7.45 -11.57 35.82
CA THR A 130 -7.53 -12.94 35.30
C THR A 130 -8.72 -13.05 34.37
N ASN A 131 -8.59 -13.86 33.29
CA ASN A 131 -9.69 -14.04 32.34
C ASN A 131 -10.95 -14.53 33.06
N SER A 132 -12.12 -13.95 32.74
CA SER A 132 -13.41 -14.19 33.40
C SER A 132 -13.89 -15.64 33.32
N PHE A 133 -13.39 -16.43 32.39
CA PHE A 133 -13.75 -17.84 32.20
C PHE A 133 -12.75 -18.82 32.83
N LEU A 134 -11.65 -18.32 33.43
CA LEU A 134 -10.63 -19.13 34.07
C LEU A 134 -10.71 -18.98 35.61
N GLY A 135 -10.93 -20.11 36.28
CA GLY A 135 -10.94 -20.19 37.76
C GLY A 135 -12.25 -19.84 38.42
N GLU A 136 -12.32 -20.18 39.71
CA GLU A 136 -13.41 -19.83 40.67
C GLU A 136 -12.88 -18.87 41.69
N ASN A 137 -13.76 -18.06 42.30
CA ASN A 137 -13.44 -17.08 43.36
C ASN A 137 -12.44 -15.98 42.97
N GLN A 138 -12.61 -15.37 41.77
CA GLN A 138 -11.81 -14.21 41.41
C GLN A 138 -12.03 -13.04 42.35
N PRO A 139 -10.97 -12.39 42.85
CA PRO A 139 -11.10 -11.25 43.72
C PRO A 139 -11.66 -10.04 42.98
N LEU A 140 -12.63 -9.37 43.58
CA LEU A 140 -13.18 -8.11 43.08
C LEU A 140 -12.51 -6.92 43.77
N ALA A 141 -12.38 -5.82 43.03
CA ALA A 141 -11.93 -4.56 43.60
C ALA A 141 -12.93 -4.05 44.67
N ASP A 142 -12.42 -3.25 45.59
CA ASP A 142 -13.28 -2.50 46.52
C ASP A 142 -14.20 -1.56 45.72
N ILE A 143 -15.46 -1.42 46.20
CA ILE A 143 -16.48 -0.62 45.49
C ILE A 143 -16.06 0.85 45.44
N ASP A 144 -15.57 1.41 46.56
CA ASP A 144 -15.20 2.82 46.63
C ASP A 144 -13.95 3.12 45.81
N GLU A 145 -12.97 2.19 45.76
CA GLU A 145 -11.80 2.29 44.87
C GLU A 145 -12.22 2.32 43.42
N PHE A 146 -13.11 1.43 42.98
CA PHE A 146 -13.58 1.38 41.60
C PHE A 146 -14.44 2.61 41.24
N CYS A 147 -15.29 3.07 42.15
CA CYS A 147 -16.01 4.34 42.00
C CYS A 147 -15.06 5.53 41.88
N GLY A 148 -13.99 5.55 42.68
CA GLY A 148 -12.93 6.56 42.56
C GLY A 148 -12.25 6.57 41.19
N LYS A 149 -12.02 5.37 40.61
CA LYS A 149 -11.49 5.21 39.29
C LYS A 149 -12.43 5.77 38.20
N ILE A 150 -13.73 5.47 38.27
CA ILE A 150 -14.76 6.02 37.36
C ILE A 150 -14.77 7.54 37.42
N LYS A 151 -14.87 8.13 38.62
CA LYS A 151 -14.86 9.59 38.81
C LYS A 151 -13.62 10.24 38.22
N ALA A 152 -12.45 9.66 38.49
CA ALA A 152 -11.18 10.17 37.98
C ALA A 152 -11.12 10.14 36.43
N GLY A 153 -11.72 9.13 35.82
CA GLY A 153 -11.87 9.06 34.34
C GLY A 153 -12.81 10.14 33.81
N LYS A 154 -13.98 10.31 34.45
CA LYS A 154 -14.97 11.35 34.05
C LYS A 154 -14.38 12.76 34.17
N ASP A 155 -13.62 13.05 35.22
CA ASP A 155 -12.97 14.34 35.40
C ASP A 155 -11.84 14.61 34.38
N THR A 156 -11.30 13.56 33.77
CA THR A 156 -10.16 13.66 32.84
C THR A 156 -10.55 13.65 31.37
N GLN A 157 -11.73 13.12 31.02
CA GLN A 157 -12.19 13.06 29.63
C GLN A 157 -12.18 14.47 29.00
N SER A 158 -11.59 14.60 27.81
CA SER A 158 -11.52 15.88 27.10
C SER A 158 -12.73 16.16 26.19
N HIS A 159 -13.56 15.14 25.94
CA HIS A 159 -14.82 15.27 25.19
C HIS A 159 -16.01 14.93 26.08
N PRO A 160 -17.06 15.77 26.13
CA PRO A 160 -18.19 15.56 27.04
C PRO A 160 -18.95 14.25 26.78
N ASP A 161 -18.95 13.78 25.55
CA ASP A 161 -19.64 12.57 25.12
C ASP A 161 -18.75 11.31 25.17
N PHE A 162 -17.53 11.37 25.71
CA PHE A 162 -16.72 10.16 25.93
C PHE A 162 -17.40 9.26 26.95
N GLN A 163 -17.54 7.97 26.64
CA GLN A 163 -18.29 7.02 27.46
C GLN A 163 -17.36 6.19 28.35
N ILE A 164 -17.63 6.20 29.66
CA ILE A 164 -17.01 5.30 30.65
C ILE A 164 -18.04 4.25 31.06
N VAL A 165 -17.77 3.01 30.64
CA VAL A 165 -18.63 1.86 30.89
C VAL A 165 -18.06 1.02 32.03
N ALA A 166 -18.86 0.75 33.06
CA ALA A 166 -18.45 -0.09 34.16
C ALA A 166 -18.94 -1.53 33.98
N ARG A 167 -18.00 -2.48 33.97
CA ARG A 167 -18.30 -3.91 33.88
C ARG A 167 -18.31 -4.54 35.28
N VAL A 168 -19.48 -5.12 35.63
CA VAL A 168 -19.71 -5.78 36.90
C VAL A 168 -19.41 -7.27 36.76
N GLU A 169 -18.40 -7.75 37.45
CA GLU A 169 -17.97 -9.15 37.46
C GLU A 169 -18.49 -9.96 38.66
N ALA A 170 -19.39 -9.42 39.44
CA ALA A 170 -19.94 -10.07 40.66
C ALA A 170 -20.59 -11.44 40.35
N LEU A 171 -21.32 -11.59 39.25
CA LEU A 171 -21.90 -12.87 38.82
C LEU A 171 -20.83 -13.88 38.37
N ILE A 172 -19.79 -13.42 37.69
CA ILE A 172 -18.62 -14.23 37.32
C ILE A 172 -17.89 -14.75 38.55
N ALA A 173 -17.72 -13.89 39.58
CA ALA A 173 -17.09 -14.22 40.85
C ALA A 173 -18.00 -15.00 41.80
N GLY A 174 -19.23 -15.35 41.39
CA GLY A 174 -20.17 -16.15 42.20
C GLY A 174 -20.75 -15.41 43.42
N ARG A 175 -20.74 -14.05 43.41
CA ARG A 175 -21.23 -13.21 44.51
C ARG A 175 -22.75 -13.00 44.52
N GLY A 176 -23.43 -13.43 43.46
CA GLY A 176 -24.89 -13.39 43.34
C GLY A 176 -25.45 -12.04 42.88
N LEU A 177 -26.77 -12.01 42.75
CA LEU A 177 -27.50 -10.89 42.16
C LEU A 177 -27.43 -9.62 43.01
N ASP A 178 -27.59 -9.75 44.36
CA ASP A 178 -27.61 -8.60 45.27
C ASP A 178 -26.28 -7.83 45.24
N GLU A 179 -25.16 -8.53 45.23
CA GLU A 179 -23.85 -7.87 45.12
C GLU A 179 -23.67 -7.24 43.71
N ALA A 180 -24.15 -7.89 42.68
CA ALA A 180 -24.10 -7.33 41.30
C ALA A 180 -24.92 -6.02 41.22
N LEU A 181 -26.11 -5.97 41.77
CA LEU A 181 -26.96 -4.78 41.82
C LEU A 181 -26.33 -3.69 42.67
N LYS A 182 -25.83 -4.02 43.87
CA LYS A 182 -25.14 -3.07 44.76
C LYS A 182 -23.99 -2.36 44.04
N ARG A 183 -23.15 -3.11 43.34
CA ARG A 183 -22.02 -2.58 42.55
C ARG A 183 -22.50 -1.72 41.38
N ALA A 184 -23.46 -2.23 40.60
CA ALA A 184 -23.99 -1.51 39.43
C ALA A 184 -24.59 -0.14 39.84
N HIS A 185 -25.36 -0.07 40.94
CA HIS A 185 -25.88 1.19 41.46
C HIS A 185 -24.78 2.15 41.89
N ALA A 186 -23.79 1.66 42.64
CA ALA A 186 -22.66 2.49 43.08
C ALA A 186 -21.85 3.05 41.89
N TYR A 187 -21.67 2.25 40.85
CA TYR A 187 -20.93 2.67 39.67
C TYR A 187 -21.70 3.68 38.80
N ALA A 188 -23.02 3.49 38.65
CA ALA A 188 -23.89 4.48 38.03
C ALA A 188 -23.90 5.81 38.82
N ASP A 189 -23.95 5.76 40.14
CA ASP A 189 -23.88 6.94 41.02
C ASP A 189 -22.50 7.62 40.95
N ALA A 190 -21.43 6.85 40.68
CA ALA A 190 -20.09 7.39 40.45
C ALA A 190 -19.91 8.06 39.07
N GLY A 191 -20.90 7.95 38.18
CA GLY A 191 -20.91 8.58 36.85
C GLY A 191 -20.54 7.65 35.68
N ALA A 192 -20.64 6.33 35.85
CA ALA A 192 -20.56 5.42 34.71
C ALA A 192 -21.73 5.68 33.74
N ASP A 193 -21.42 5.78 32.46
CA ASP A 193 -22.41 6.09 31.41
C ASP A 193 -23.25 4.87 31.01
N ALA A 194 -22.74 3.66 31.23
CA ALA A 194 -23.45 2.40 31.09
C ALA A 194 -22.85 1.30 31.97
N ILE A 195 -23.62 0.21 32.14
CA ILE A 195 -23.21 -0.96 32.89
C ILE A 195 -23.14 -2.18 32.01
N VAL A 196 -21.99 -2.87 31.98
CA VAL A 196 -21.88 -4.24 31.42
C VAL A 196 -22.12 -5.21 32.56
N ILE A 197 -23.12 -6.08 32.46
CA ILE A 197 -23.29 -7.24 33.34
C ILE A 197 -22.85 -8.51 32.63
N HIS A 198 -21.98 -9.29 33.25
CA HIS A 198 -21.35 -10.45 32.64
C HIS A 198 -21.69 -11.72 33.43
N SER A 199 -21.93 -12.82 32.72
CA SER A 199 -22.21 -14.15 33.27
C SER A 199 -21.44 -15.25 32.56
N LYS A 200 -21.01 -16.27 33.31
CA LYS A 200 -20.40 -17.50 32.77
C LYS A 200 -21.40 -18.63 32.54
N LYS A 201 -22.66 -18.45 32.91
CA LYS A 201 -23.72 -19.46 32.74
C LYS A 201 -24.13 -19.58 31.27
N SER A 202 -24.56 -20.79 30.89
CA SER A 202 -25.06 -21.09 29.55
C SER A 202 -26.50 -20.62 29.29
N THR A 203 -27.20 -20.16 30.34
CA THR A 203 -28.55 -19.56 30.28
C THR A 203 -28.48 -18.10 30.72
N ALA A 204 -29.43 -17.30 30.23
CA ALA A 204 -29.49 -15.87 30.52
C ALA A 204 -30.26 -15.53 31.81
N ASP A 205 -30.71 -16.51 32.61
CA ASP A 205 -31.65 -16.29 33.71
C ASP A 205 -31.17 -15.22 34.68
N GLU A 206 -29.90 -15.25 35.13
CA GLU A 206 -29.36 -14.27 36.06
C GLU A 206 -29.14 -12.89 35.39
N ILE A 207 -28.85 -12.84 34.11
CA ILE A 207 -28.77 -11.61 33.32
C ILE A 207 -30.14 -10.95 33.20
N LEU A 208 -31.17 -11.73 32.84
CA LEU A 208 -32.54 -11.25 32.76
C LEU A 208 -33.09 -10.80 34.10
N ALA A 209 -32.72 -11.49 35.20
CA ALA A 209 -33.06 -11.09 36.56
C ALA A 209 -32.38 -9.77 36.93
N PHE A 210 -31.11 -9.60 36.60
CA PHE A 210 -30.36 -8.36 36.80
C PHE A 210 -30.99 -7.20 36.06
N CYS A 211 -31.24 -7.33 34.73
CA CYS A 211 -31.82 -6.26 33.93
C CYS A 211 -33.16 -5.78 34.49
N ARG A 212 -34.05 -6.72 34.87
CA ARG A 212 -35.35 -6.36 35.46
C ARG A 212 -35.22 -5.63 36.81
N ALA A 213 -34.25 -6.04 37.66
CA ALA A 213 -34.06 -5.45 38.97
C ALA A 213 -33.30 -4.11 38.93
N PHE A 214 -32.39 -3.94 38.02
CA PHE A 214 -31.63 -2.71 37.81
C PHE A 214 -32.49 -1.59 37.18
N GLY A 215 -33.42 -2.00 36.29
CA GLY A 215 -34.34 -1.07 35.60
C GLY A 215 -33.60 -0.02 34.74
N ASP A 216 -34.20 1.15 34.62
CA ASP A 216 -33.76 2.25 33.77
C ASP A 216 -32.70 3.16 34.43
N ARG A 217 -31.97 2.69 35.45
CA ARG A 217 -30.98 3.51 36.20
C ARG A 217 -29.83 3.98 35.32
N ALA A 218 -29.37 3.15 34.40
CA ALA A 218 -28.37 3.45 33.37
C ALA A 218 -28.51 2.44 32.25
N PRO A 219 -28.02 2.74 31.03
CA PRO A 219 -27.98 1.79 29.92
C PRO A 219 -27.27 0.48 30.31
N VAL A 220 -27.84 -0.66 29.91
CA VAL A 220 -27.27 -1.98 30.19
C VAL A 220 -26.75 -2.62 28.89
N ILE A 221 -25.48 -3.01 28.89
CA ILE A 221 -24.79 -3.68 27.80
C ILE A 221 -24.63 -5.16 28.12
N LEU A 222 -24.94 -6.03 27.17
CA LEU A 222 -24.86 -7.47 27.33
C LEU A 222 -23.86 -8.10 26.37
N ILE A 223 -23.15 -9.13 26.86
CA ILE A 223 -22.19 -9.93 26.08
C ILE A 223 -22.63 -11.40 26.09
N PRO A 224 -23.49 -11.86 25.16
CA PRO A 224 -24.14 -13.16 25.23
C PRO A 224 -23.28 -14.35 24.77
N THR A 225 -21.96 -14.25 24.85
CA THR A 225 -21.03 -15.31 24.38
C THR A 225 -21.31 -16.68 25.00
N LYS A 226 -21.69 -16.74 26.26
CA LYS A 226 -21.98 -18.01 26.95
C LYS A 226 -23.44 -18.46 26.81
N TYR A 227 -24.36 -17.52 26.83
CA TYR A 227 -25.81 -17.78 26.69
C TYR A 227 -26.32 -17.45 25.28
N TYR A 228 -25.51 -17.78 24.27
CA TYR A 228 -25.76 -17.51 22.86
C TYR A 228 -27.05 -18.12 22.31
N ARG A 229 -27.65 -19.10 23.00
CA ARG A 229 -28.95 -19.69 22.64
C ARG A 229 -30.14 -18.83 23.02
N THR A 230 -29.94 -17.78 23.80
CA THR A 230 -31.01 -16.86 24.19
C THR A 230 -31.33 -15.96 23.00
N PRO A 231 -32.59 -15.96 22.50
CA PRO A 231 -32.98 -15.06 21.42
C PRO A 231 -32.74 -13.59 21.83
N THR A 232 -32.23 -12.78 20.89
CA THR A 232 -31.95 -11.36 21.10
C THR A 232 -33.19 -10.58 21.56
N GLU A 233 -34.37 -10.98 21.09
CA GLU A 233 -35.65 -10.37 21.49
C GLU A 233 -35.87 -10.43 23.01
N LYS A 234 -35.53 -11.56 23.65
CA LYS A 234 -35.62 -11.67 25.11
C LYS A 234 -34.67 -10.73 25.86
N LEU A 235 -33.51 -10.44 25.24
CA LEU A 235 -32.54 -9.48 25.80
C LEU A 235 -33.07 -8.05 25.66
N ARG A 236 -33.73 -7.75 24.51
CA ARG A 236 -34.40 -6.48 24.25
C ARG A 236 -35.54 -6.25 25.22
N GLU A 237 -36.44 -7.23 25.38
CA GLU A 237 -37.56 -7.17 26.31
C GLU A 237 -37.12 -7.01 27.78
N ALA A 238 -35.93 -7.45 28.12
CA ALA A 238 -35.35 -7.26 29.43
C ALA A 238 -34.72 -5.86 29.66
N GLY A 239 -34.74 -4.96 28.68
CA GLY A 239 -34.24 -3.60 28.78
C GLY A 239 -32.74 -3.45 28.42
N ALA A 240 -32.15 -4.38 27.67
CA ALA A 240 -30.79 -4.18 27.18
C ALA A 240 -30.74 -3.01 26.18
N SER A 241 -29.78 -2.11 26.34
CA SER A 241 -29.53 -1.00 25.41
C SER A 241 -28.58 -1.39 24.26
N MET A 242 -27.66 -2.32 24.54
CA MET A 242 -26.63 -2.70 23.57
C MET A 242 -26.21 -4.17 23.74
N ILE A 243 -25.95 -4.82 22.62
CA ILE A 243 -25.35 -6.16 22.54
C ILE A 243 -23.96 -6.07 21.94
N ILE A 244 -23.00 -6.76 22.55
CA ILE A 244 -21.63 -6.89 22.04
C ILE A 244 -21.38 -8.33 21.57
N TRP A 245 -21.05 -8.49 20.29
CA TRP A 245 -20.55 -9.75 19.71
C TRP A 245 -19.02 -9.81 19.89
N ALA A 246 -18.55 -10.31 21.02
CA ALA A 246 -17.26 -9.94 21.63
C ALA A 246 -16.00 -10.60 21.05
N ASN A 247 -16.09 -11.70 20.27
CA ASN A 247 -14.89 -12.43 19.82
C ASN A 247 -15.12 -13.32 18.59
N HIS A 248 -16.16 -13.09 17.82
CA HIS A 248 -16.57 -14.02 16.76
C HIS A 248 -15.68 -13.91 15.53
N ASN A 249 -15.19 -12.71 15.16
CA ASN A 249 -14.28 -12.51 14.04
C ASN A 249 -12.93 -13.19 14.29
N LEU A 250 -12.36 -13.03 15.47
CA LEU A 250 -11.13 -13.73 15.83
C LEU A 250 -11.30 -15.26 15.74
N ARG A 251 -12.39 -15.79 16.30
CA ARG A 251 -12.65 -17.23 16.31
C ARG A 251 -12.87 -17.78 14.90
N ALA A 252 -13.53 -17.00 14.03
CA ALA A 252 -13.68 -17.33 12.62
C ALA A 252 -12.33 -17.35 11.90
N SER A 253 -11.49 -16.34 12.14
CA SER A 253 -10.13 -16.24 11.57
C SER A 253 -9.26 -17.43 12.00
N ILE A 254 -9.29 -17.82 13.28
CA ILE A 254 -8.56 -18.99 13.78
C ILE A 254 -8.98 -20.26 13.05
N ARG A 255 -10.27 -20.44 12.83
CA ARG A 255 -10.79 -21.60 12.11
C ARG A 255 -10.30 -21.58 10.66
N ALA A 256 -10.51 -20.49 9.94
CA ALA A 256 -10.11 -20.35 8.54
C ALA A 256 -8.58 -20.58 8.36
N MET A 257 -7.74 -19.94 9.17
CA MET A 257 -6.29 -20.12 9.12
C MET A 257 -5.89 -21.59 9.36
N ARG A 258 -6.51 -22.28 10.31
CA ARG A 258 -6.22 -23.71 10.57
C ARG A 258 -6.59 -24.61 9.40
N GLU A 259 -7.76 -24.40 8.80
CA GLU A 259 -8.25 -25.15 7.65
C GLU A 259 -7.31 -24.92 6.45
N THR A 260 -7.01 -23.68 6.11
CA THR A 260 -6.08 -23.28 5.04
C THR A 260 -4.69 -23.90 5.22
N CYS A 261 -4.07 -23.73 6.39
CA CYS A 261 -2.75 -24.28 6.67
C CYS A 261 -2.71 -25.81 6.59
N ALA A 262 -3.75 -26.48 7.09
CA ALA A 262 -3.84 -27.95 7.05
C ALA A 262 -3.93 -28.47 5.60
N THR A 263 -4.78 -27.86 4.77
CA THR A 263 -4.95 -28.20 3.37
C THR A 263 -3.67 -28.00 2.57
N LEU A 264 -3.05 -26.81 2.67
CA LEU A 264 -1.78 -26.52 2.00
C LEU A 264 -0.65 -27.45 2.43
N ARG A 265 -0.57 -27.78 3.73
CA ARG A 265 0.45 -28.70 4.24
C ARG A 265 0.26 -30.13 3.70
N ALA A 266 -0.99 -30.57 3.57
CA ALA A 266 -1.30 -31.92 3.10
C ALA A 266 -1.15 -32.06 1.58
N GLN A 267 -1.59 -31.08 0.82
CA GLN A 267 -1.71 -31.18 -0.63
C GLN A 267 -0.55 -30.55 -1.40
N GLN A 268 0.17 -29.62 -0.79
CA GLN A 268 1.30 -28.89 -1.40
C GLN A 268 0.93 -28.19 -2.73
N THR A 269 -0.32 -27.73 -2.85
CA THR A 269 -0.89 -27.02 -4.00
C THR A 269 -1.91 -25.98 -3.54
N LEU A 270 -2.11 -24.92 -4.34
CA LEU A 270 -3.12 -23.88 -4.11
C LEU A 270 -4.50 -24.22 -4.67
N LEU A 271 -4.62 -25.26 -5.50
CA LEU A 271 -5.83 -25.56 -6.28
C LEU A 271 -7.11 -25.63 -5.46
N GLU A 272 -7.06 -26.22 -4.27
CA GLU A 272 -8.24 -26.39 -3.41
C GLU A 272 -8.39 -25.28 -2.35
N VAL A 273 -7.49 -24.33 -2.31
CA VAL A 273 -7.48 -23.26 -1.30
C VAL A 273 -7.89 -21.92 -1.91
N GLU A 274 -7.49 -21.65 -3.16
CA GLU A 274 -7.65 -20.35 -3.79
C GLU A 274 -9.12 -19.91 -3.94
N SER A 275 -10.05 -20.87 -4.08
CA SER A 275 -11.49 -20.59 -4.12
C SER A 275 -12.11 -20.27 -2.75
N ASP A 276 -11.46 -20.67 -1.67
CA ASP A 276 -11.99 -20.56 -0.29
C ASP A 276 -11.37 -19.40 0.51
N VAL A 277 -10.42 -18.67 -0.09
CA VAL A 277 -9.80 -17.49 0.52
C VAL A 277 -10.23 -16.21 -0.19
N ALA A 278 -10.11 -15.08 0.50
CA ALA A 278 -10.40 -13.78 -0.11
C ALA A 278 -9.46 -13.53 -1.30
N PRO A 279 -9.99 -13.06 -2.45
CA PRO A 279 -9.16 -12.68 -3.59
C PRO A 279 -8.11 -11.63 -3.22
N LEU A 280 -6.93 -11.71 -3.84
CA LEU A 280 -5.85 -10.74 -3.56
C LEU A 280 -6.27 -9.29 -3.85
N GLY A 281 -7.20 -9.09 -4.80
CA GLY A 281 -7.80 -7.78 -5.09
C GLY A 281 -8.55 -7.17 -3.90
N ASP A 282 -9.23 -7.99 -3.09
CA ASP A 282 -9.94 -7.52 -1.89
C ASP A 282 -8.94 -7.04 -0.83
N VAL A 283 -7.79 -7.70 -0.70
CA VAL A 283 -6.72 -7.27 0.21
C VAL A 283 -6.22 -5.88 -0.17
N PHE A 284 -5.98 -5.64 -1.46
CA PHE A 284 -5.55 -4.32 -1.96
C PHE A 284 -6.63 -3.26 -1.79
N SER A 285 -7.89 -3.60 -2.05
CA SER A 285 -9.03 -2.70 -1.85
C SER A 285 -9.17 -2.30 -0.39
N LEU A 286 -9.14 -3.26 0.53
CA LEU A 286 -9.18 -3.03 1.98
C LEU A 286 -7.97 -2.23 2.48
N ALA A 287 -6.81 -2.35 1.83
CA ALA A 287 -5.62 -1.56 2.12
C ALA A 287 -5.68 -0.12 1.55
N GLY A 288 -6.71 0.24 0.77
CA GLY A 288 -6.90 1.58 0.24
C GLY A 288 -6.11 1.87 -1.05
N ALA A 289 -5.82 0.85 -1.87
CA ALA A 289 -5.03 1.00 -3.10
C ALA A 289 -5.64 2.03 -4.08
N SER A 290 -6.96 2.10 -4.18
CA SER A 290 -7.65 3.07 -5.05
C SER A 290 -7.50 4.52 -4.58
N GLU A 291 -7.45 4.76 -3.26
CA GLU A 291 -7.19 6.09 -2.69
C GLU A 291 -5.76 6.51 -2.98
N LEU A 292 -4.79 5.62 -2.78
CA LEU A 292 -3.38 5.87 -3.09
C LEU A 292 -3.21 6.24 -4.58
N GLU A 293 -3.82 5.47 -5.50
CA GLU A 293 -3.78 5.77 -6.94
C GLU A 293 -4.36 7.16 -7.26
N ALA A 294 -5.46 7.54 -6.60
CA ALA A 294 -6.05 8.86 -6.77
C ALA A 294 -5.16 9.98 -6.19
N ALA A 295 -4.50 9.71 -5.06
CA ALA A 295 -3.55 10.63 -4.45
C ALA A 295 -2.28 10.80 -5.31
N GLU A 296 -1.76 9.71 -5.87
CA GLU A 296 -0.63 9.75 -6.81
C GLU A 296 -0.94 10.61 -8.04
N LYS A 297 -2.13 10.44 -8.63
CA LYS A 297 -2.58 11.29 -9.77
C LYS A 297 -2.69 12.77 -9.40
N ARG A 298 -2.95 13.09 -8.13
CA ARG A 298 -3.12 14.47 -7.65
C ARG A 298 -1.81 15.13 -7.22
N TYR A 299 -0.94 14.40 -6.56
CA TYR A 299 0.21 14.95 -5.85
C TYR A 299 1.55 14.63 -6.50
N LEU A 300 1.66 13.52 -7.23
CA LEU A 300 2.79 13.34 -8.12
C LEU A 300 2.51 14.25 -9.31
N SER A 301 3.23 15.37 -9.36
CA SER A 301 3.20 16.25 -10.52
C SER A 301 3.31 15.38 -11.77
N ALA A 302 2.40 15.55 -12.72
CA ALA A 302 2.58 15.04 -14.07
C ALA A 302 3.83 15.72 -14.63
N SER A 303 5.02 15.20 -14.34
CA SER A 303 6.12 15.28 -15.29
C SER A 303 5.51 14.83 -16.61
N ALA A 304 5.72 15.58 -17.69
CA ALA A 304 5.22 15.24 -19.01
C ALA A 304 5.41 13.73 -19.21
N PRO A 305 4.40 12.99 -19.69
CA PRO A 305 4.44 11.54 -19.67
C PRO A 305 5.74 11.08 -20.30
N LYS A 306 6.55 10.36 -19.51
CA LYS A 306 7.79 9.78 -20.00
C LYS A 306 7.45 8.86 -21.16
N ARG A 307 8.03 9.12 -22.31
CA ARG A 307 7.92 8.26 -23.47
C ARG A 307 9.17 7.42 -23.63
N ALA A 308 9.04 6.21 -24.12
CA ALA A 308 10.15 5.46 -24.66
C ALA A 308 9.93 5.18 -26.15
N ILE A 309 11.02 5.22 -26.90
CA ILE A 309 11.06 4.84 -28.32
C ILE A 309 12.09 3.72 -28.44
N VAL A 310 11.62 2.56 -28.86
CA VAL A 310 12.49 1.41 -29.13
C VAL A 310 12.63 1.26 -30.64
N LEU A 311 13.85 1.39 -31.15
CA LEU A 311 14.16 1.26 -32.59
C LEU A 311 14.38 -0.21 -32.95
N ALA A 312 13.40 -0.84 -33.56
CA ALA A 312 13.36 -2.29 -33.81
C ALA A 312 12.93 -2.64 -35.24
N ALA A 313 13.24 -1.77 -36.21
CA ALA A 313 12.77 -1.93 -37.58
C ALA A 313 13.55 -2.97 -38.42
N THR A 314 14.77 -3.35 -38.00
CA THR A 314 15.69 -4.19 -38.79
C THR A 314 15.50 -5.69 -38.59
N ARG A 315 15.86 -6.50 -39.57
CA ARG A 315 15.82 -7.96 -39.53
C ARG A 315 16.88 -8.56 -38.60
N GLY A 316 18.12 -8.09 -38.65
CA GLY A 316 19.29 -8.73 -38.04
C GLY A 316 19.78 -9.94 -38.86
N GLU A 317 20.29 -9.70 -40.06
CA GLU A 317 20.67 -10.77 -41.03
C GLU A 317 21.77 -11.70 -40.51
N GLU A 318 22.69 -11.20 -39.66
CA GLU A 318 23.80 -11.98 -39.09
C GLU A 318 23.33 -13.08 -38.11
N LEU A 319 22.05 -13.06 -37.72
CA LEU A 319 21.42 -14.10 -36.94
C LEU A 319 20.81 -15.24 -37.77
N GLY A 320 20.94 -15.16 -39.11
CA GLY A 320 20.60 -16.22 -40.07
C GLY A 320 19.14 -16.68 -39.96
N ASP A 321 18.94 -17.98 -39.83
CA ASP A 321 17.62 -18.60 -39.82
C ASP A 321 16.74 -18.20 -38.62
N LEU A 322 17.32 -17.72 -37.52
CA LEU A 322 16.59 -17.31 -36.34
C LEU A 322 15.69 -16.08 -36.57
N THR A 323 15.99 -15.28 -37.59
CA THR A 323 15.26 -14.06 -37.97
C THR A 323 14.46 -14.18 -39.26
N LEU A 324 14.29 -15.39 -39.84
CA LEU A 324 13.49 -15.59 -41.01
C LEU A 324 12.01 -15.27 -40.80
N GLU A 325 11.44 -15.69 -39.66
CA GLU A 325 10.01 -15.56 -39.38
C GLU A 325 9.70 -14.49 -38.31
N ARG A 326 10.71 -13.83 -37.76
CA ARG A 326 10.57 -12.81 -36.74
C ARG A 326 11.73 -11.82 -36.76
N PRO A 327 11.50 -10.53 -36.37
CA PRO A 327 12.61 -9.59 -36.28
C PRO A 327 13.49 -9.90 -35.04
N LYS A 328 14.71 -9.38 -35.08
CA LYS A 328 15.76 -9.54 -34.06
C LYS A 328 15.26 -9.25 -32.63
N CYS A 329 14.47 -8.19 -32.44
CA CYS A 329 13.93 -7.79 -31.15
C CYS A 329 12.98 -8.84 -30.51
N MET A 330 12.44 -9.76 -31.32
CA MET A 330 11.58 -10.85 -30.89
C MET A 330 12.31 -12.15 -30.57
N LEU A 331 13.63 -12.18 -30.64
CA LEU A 331 14.40 -13.36 -30.26
C LEU A 331 14.29 -13.62 -28.75
N PRO A 332 14.02 -14.89 -28.34
CA PRO A 332 13.85 -15.23 -26.95
C PRO A 332 15.20 -15.39 -26.22
N VAL A 333 15.34 -14.74 -25.09
CA VAL A 333 16.41 -14.94 -24.12
C VAL A 333 15.78 -15.46 -22.84
N ARG A 334 16.01 -16.73 -22.49
CA ARG A 334 15.37 -17.42 -21.35
C ARG A 334 13.85 -17.22 -21.29
N GLY A 335 13.18 -17.50 -22.40
CA GLY A 335 11.71 -17.51 -22.49
C GLY A 335 11.02 -16.16 -22.68
N THR A 336 11.74 -15.04 -22.64
CA THR A 336 11.17 -13.71 -22.89
C THR A 336 11.93 -13.04 -24.04
N SER A 337 11.23 -12.38 -24.98
CA SER A 337 11.89 -11.68 -26.08
C SER A 337 12.77 -10.51 -25.62
N LEU A 338 13.76 -10.11 -26.42
CA LEU A 338 14.58 -8.92 -26.16
C LEU A 338 13.69 -7.70 -25.89
N LEU A 339 12.73 -7.46 -26.79
CA LEU A 339 11.75 -6.39 -26.65
C LEU A 339 10.93 -6.52 -25.35
N GLY A 340 10.41 -7.71 -25.04
CA GLY A 340 9.63 -7.94 -23.84
C GLY A 340 10.38 -7.60 -22.54
N ARG A 341 11.71 -7.84 -22.52
CA ARG A 341 12.57 -7.45 -21.39
C ARG A 341 12.75 -5.95 -21.29
N GLN A 342 12.95 -5.27 -22.41
CA GLN A 342 13.05 -3.80 -22.42
C GLN A 342 11.74 -3.16 -22.01
N VAL A 343 10.60 -3.63 -22.55
CA VAL A 343 9.26 -3.14 -22.16
C VAL A 343 9.04 -3.31 -20.66
N ALA A 344 9.38 -4.46 -20.10
CA ALA A 344 9.27 -4.69 -18.65
C ALA A 344 10.19 -3.78 -17.82
N ALA A 345 11.39 -3.44 -18.30
CA ALA A 345 12.29 -2.50 -17.65
C ALA A 345 11.75 -1.06 -17.68
N LEU A 346 11.28 -0.62 -18.85
CA LEU A 346 10.70 0.71 -19.06
C LEU A 346 9.41 0.91 -18.25
N THR A 347 8.51 -0.08 -18.26
CA THR A 347 7.26 -0.02 -17.47
C THR A 347 7.56 0.07 -15.97
N ARG A 348 8.50 -0.72 -15.45
CA ARG A 348 8.95 -0.62 -14.05
C ARG A 348 9.59 0.73 -13.69
N HIS A 349 10.14 1.41 -14.70
CA HIS A 349 10.71 2.75 -14.57
C HIS A 349 9.65 3.88 -14.69
N GLY A 350 8.37 3.51 -14.81
CA GLY A 350 7.24 4.47 -14.85
C GLY A 350 6.95 5.02 -16.25
N VAL A 351 7.48 4.41 -17.33
CA VAL A 351 7.18 4.80 -18.71
C VAL A 351 5.86 4.17 -19.14
N ALA A 352 4.88 5.01 -19.48
CA ALA A 352 3.54 4.57 -19.91
C ALA A 352 3.34 4.58 -21.43
N ASP A 353 4.01 5.49 -22.18
CA ASP A 353 3.95 5.58 -23.65
C ASP A 353 5.21 4.92 -24.23
N ILE A 354 5.13 3.62 -24.58
CA ILE A 354 6.24 2.87 -25.18
C ILE A 354 5.95 2.66 -26.67
N ARG A 355 6.64 3.40 -27.51
CA ARG A 355 6.56 3.30 -28.97
C ARG A 355 7.66 2.40 -29.50
N VAL A 356 7.29 1.47 -30.34
CA VAL A 356 8.25 0.57 -30.97
C VAL A 356 8.25 0.83 -32.49
N VAL A 357 9.36 1.31 -33.01
CA VAL A 357 9.50 1.49 -34.46
C VAL A 357 9.78 0.14 -35.09
N VAL A 358 8.85 -0.28 -35.91
CA VAL A 358 8.85 -1.61 -36.57
C VAL A 358 8.99 -1.48 -38.08
N GLY A 359 9.56 -2.48 -38.74
CA GLY A 359 9.71 -2.55 -40.17
C GLY A 359 9.64 -3.99 -40.67
N TYR A 360 10.76 -4.73 -40.61
CA TYR A 360 10.79 -6.13 -40.98
C TYR A 360 9.85 -6.97 -40.10
N LYS A 361 8.95 -7.74 -40.74
CA LYS A 361 7.96 -8.60 -40.03
C LYS A 361 7.24 -7.87 -38.90
N ALA A 362 6.77 -6.64 -39.18
CA ALA A 362 6.10 -5.79 -38.20
C ALA A 362 4.93 -6.49 -37.50
N GLU A 363 4.23 -7.38 -38.20
CA GLU A 363 3.12 -8.19 -37.69
C GLU A 363 3.53 -9.24 -36.65
N ALA A 364 4.82 -9.57 -36.56
CA ALA A 364 5.37 -10.50 -35.58
C ALA A 364 5.88 -9.80 -34.32
N VAL A 365 5.79 -8.46 -34.23
CA VAL A 365 6.22 -7.69 -33.05
C VAL A 365 5.08 -7.54 -32.07
N GLU A 366 5.17 -8.27 -30.96
CA GLU A 366 4.16 -8.27 -29.92
C GLU A 366 4.81 -8.10 -28.54
N ALA A 367 4.30 -7.15 -27.76
CA ALA A 367 4.58 -7.00 -26.33
C ALA A 367 3.43 -6.24 -25.64
N PRO A 368 3.16 -6.48 -24.34
CA PRO A 368 2.10 -5.77 -23.63
C PRO A 368 2.38 -4.26 -23.56
N GLY A 369 1.36 -3.43 -23.86
CA GLY A 369 1.41 -1.98 -23.65
C GLY A 369 2.27 -1.17 -24.62
N ILE A 370 2.68 -1.75 -25.77
CA ILE A 370 3.42 -1.03 -26.82
C ILE A 370 2.49 -0.38 -27.84
N VAL A 371 2.97 0.70 -28.46
CA VAL A 371 2.36 1.36 -29.62
C VAL A 371 3.32 1.16 -30.82
N PRO A 372 3.01 0.31 -31.79
CA PRO A 372 3.84 0.14 -32.96
C PRO A 372 3.80 1.38 -33.87
N VAL A 373 4.95 1.80 -34.37
CA VAL A 373 5.14 2.86 -35.38
C VAL A 373 5.84 2.24 -36.58
N VAL A 374 5.16 2.19 -37.71
CA VAL A 374 5.69 1.51 -38.89
C VAL A 374 6.65 2.43 -39.67
N ASN A 375 7.89 1.99 -39.84
CA ASN A 375 8.81 2.55 -40.85
C ASN A 375 8.70 1.72 -42.13
N ALA A 376 7.99 2.23 -43.12
CA ALA A 376 7.78 1.53 -44.38
C ALA A 376 9.08 1.43 -45.22
N ASP A 377 10.00 2.37 -45.02
CA ASP A 377 11.25 2.49 -45.77
C ASP A 377 12.46 1.89 -45.04
N PHE A 378 12.20 0.96 -44.07
CA PHE A 378 13.21 0.41 -43.17
C PHE A 378 14.41 -0.24 -43.86
N GLU A 379 14.26 -0.72 -45.11
CA GLU A 379 15.34 -1.33 -45.87
C GLU A 379 16.34 -0.30 -46.43
N THR A 380 15.89 0.93 -46.60
CA THR A 380 16.67 2.01 -47.24
C THR A 380 16.93 3.19 -46.34
N SER A 381 16.30 3.23 -45.15
CA SER A 381 16.44 4.32 -44.21
C SER A 381 17.25 3.93 -42.97
N GLY A 382 17.90 4.93 -42.36
CA GLY A 382 18.66 4.80 -41.11
C GLY A 382 17.82 4.95 -39.85
N GLU A 383 18.49 4.86 -38.67
CA GLU A 383 17.85 5.01 -37.38
C GLU A 383 17.29 6.43 -37.16
N ALA A 384 17.91 7.47 -37.74
CA ALA A 384 17.45 8.86 -37.65
C ALA A 384 16.03 9.00 -38.23
N GLN A 385 15.74 8.40 -39.41
CA GLN A 385 14.40 8.36 -39.96
C GLN A 385 13.44 7.61 -39.04
N SER A 386 13.83 6.46 -38.52
CA SER A 386 13.03 5.67 -37.57
C SER A 386 12.69 6.48 -36.35
N LEU A 387 13.66 7.19 -35.75
CA LEU A 387 13.41 8.07 -34.61
C LEU A 387 12.48 9.22 -34.95
N SER A 388 12.66 9.85 -36.12
CA SER A 388 11.81 10.95 -36.58
C SER A 388 10.32 10.59 -36.64
N LEU A 389 9.97 9.37 -37.03
CA LEU A 389 8.59 8.89 -37.10
C LEU A 389 7.92 8.76 -35.74
N ALA A 390 8.68 8.42 -34.69
CA ALA A 390 8.14 8.14 -33.37
C ALA A 390 8.31 9.28 -32.34
N LEU A 391 9.29 10.18 -32.59
CA LEU A 391 9.62 11.26 -31.66
C LEU A 391 8.44 12.22 -31.50
N GLY A 392 8.09 12.58 -30.26
CA GLY A 392 7.04 13.53 -29.93
C GLY A 392 7.52 14.55 -28.90
N GLU A 393 6.60 15.26 -28.31
CA GLU A 393 6.88 16.20 -27.22
C GLU A 393 7.04 15.47 -25.89
N GLY A 394 7.86 16.01 -24.98
CA GLY A 394 8.06 15.50 -23.62
C GLY A 394 9.33 14.68 -23.45
N ASP A 395 9.57 14.27 -22.20
CA ASP A 395 10.73 13.46 -21.82
C ASP A 395 10.72 12.13 -22.56
N THR A 396 11.81 11.79 -23.21
CA THR A 396 11.90 10.64 -24.11
C THR A 396 13.14 9.80 -23.81
N ILE A 397 12.96 8.50 -23.63
CA ILE A 397 14.03 7.52 -23.60
C ILE A 397 14.09 6.88 -24.98
N VAL A 398 15.27 6.80 -25.59
CA VAL A 398 15.48 6.11 -26.86
C VAL A 398 16.38 4.91 -26.63
N SER A 399 15.97 3.75 -27.14
CA SER A 399 16.71 2.50 -27.01
C SER A 399 16.76 1.76 -28.33
N TYR A 400 17.89 1.13 -28.64
CA TYR A 400 17.95 0.13 -29.70
C TYR A 400 17.18 -1.14 -29.31
N GLY A 401 16.48 -1.78 -30.25
CA GLY A 401 15.61 -2.93 -29.99
C GLY A 401 16.35 -4.25 -29.70
N ASP A 402 17.65 -4.26 -29.92
CA ASP A 402 18.55 -5.43 -29.86
C ASP A 402 19.47 -5.42 -28.65
N ILE A 403 19.29 -4.47 -27.71
CA ILE A 403 20.11 -4.38 -26.51
C ILE A 403 19.40 -4.98 -25.30
N LEU A 404 20.19 -5.53 -24.41
CA LEU A 404 19.78 -5.88 -23.03
C LEU A 404 20.55 -5.01 -22.05
N TYR A 405 19.84 -4.42 -21.08
CA TYR A 405 20.45 -3.60 -20.04
C TYR A 405 19.73 -3.81 -18.69
N ARG A 406 20.41 -3.51 -17.62
CA ARG A 406 19.80 -3.52 -16.28
C ARG A 406 18.99 -2.25 -16.04
N PRO A 407 17.82 -2.34 -15.36
CA PRO A 407 16.93 -1.18 -15.14
C PRO A 407 17.60 0.04 -14.49
N PHE A 408 18.65 -0.14 -13.68
CA PHE A 408 19.32 0.97 -13.01
C PHE A 408 20.01 1.95 -14.00
N PHE A 409 20.29 1.53 -15.24
CA PHE A 409 20.82 2.44 -16.27
C PHE A 409 19.87 3.60 -16.55
N LEU A 410 18.54 3.34 -16.51
CA LEU A 410 17.54 4.38 -16.71
C LEU A 410 17.61 5.44 -15.61
N ALA A 411 17.78 5.02 -14.35
CA ALA A 411 17.97 5.94 -13.22
C ALA A 411 19.26 6.76 -13.36
N MET A 412 20.38 6.13 -13.78
CA MET A 412 21.64 6.85 -14.00
C MET A 412 21.54 7.93 -15.08
N LEU A 413 20.75 7.69 -16.15
CA LEU A 413 20.51 8.70 -17.17
C LEU A 413 19.67 9.87 -16.66
N GLU A 414 18.73 9.60 -15.74
CA GLU A 414 17.86 10.62 -15.15
C GLU A 414 18.56 11.48 -14.09
N ASP A 415 19.59 10.94 -13.45
CA ASP A 415 20.36 11.63 -12.41
C ASP A 415 21.28 12.75 -12.95
N ARG A 416 21.30 12.92 -14.27
CA ARG A 416 22.10 13.94 -14.97
C ARG A 416 21.25 15.16 -15.31
N GLU A 417 21.89 16.33 -15.22
CA GLU A 417 21.26 17.64 -15.49
C GLU A 417 21.13 17.97 -16.98
N GLU A 418 21.98 17.37 -17.84
CA GLU A 418 21.97 17.67 -19.28
C GLU A 418 20.67 17.23 -19.92
N ASP A 419 20.20 17.99 -20.90
CA ASP A 419 18.95 17.71 -21.61
C ASP A 419 18.98 16.45 -22.49
N ILE A 420 20.16 16.04 -22.94
CA ILE A 420 20.39 14.77 -23.65
C ILE A 420 21.54 14.06 -22.94
N VAL A 421 21.35 12.79 -22.62
CA VAL A 421 22.33 11.97 -21.90
C VAL A 421 22.44 10.59 -22.53
N LEU A 422 23.67 10.12 -22.75
CA LEU A 422 24.00 8.83 -23.32
C LEU A 422 24.60 7.89 -22.29
N ALA A 423 24.28 6.59 -22.36
CA ALA A 423 25.01 5.54 -21.65
C ALA A 423 26.17 5.03 -22.50
N VAL A 424 27.39 5.06 -21.98
CA VAL A 424 28.63 4.69 -22.71
C VAL A 424 29.43 3.66 -21.90
N ASP A 425 29.85 2.56 -22.52
CA ASP A 425 30.74 1.58 -21.89
C ASP A 425 32.21 1.88 -22.25
N PRO A 426 33.03 2.35 -21.29
CA PRO A 426 34.41 2.72 -21.56
C PRO A 426 35.33 1.52 -21.81
N ARG A 427 34.91 0.30 -21.46
CA ARG A 427 35.71 -0.92 -21.61
C ARG A 427 35.75 -1.45 -23.04
N ASN A 428 34.84 -0.99 -23.87
CA ASN A 428 34.76 -1.36 -25.27
C ASN A 428 35.39 -0.34 -26.25
N GLY A 429 35.96 0.76 -25.72
CA GLY A 429 36.50 1.89 -26.52
C GLY A 429 37.68 1.60 -27.48
N GLY A 430 38.17 0.37 -27.51
CA GLY A 430 39.21 -0.03 -28.46
C GLY A 430 38.71 -0.87 -29.64
N ARG A 431 37.40 -1.17 -29.74
CA ARG A 431 36.80 -1.83 -30.88
C ARG A 431 36.36 -0.78 -31.90
N SER A 432 36.91 -0.82 -33.07
CA SER A 432 36.42 -0.05 -34.23
C SER A 432 34.97 -0.43 -34.51
N GLY A 433 34.04 0.51 -34.33
CA GLY A 433 32.63 0.28 -34.59
C GLY A 433 31.88 1.61 -34.75
N ARG A 434 30.71 1.57 -35.35
CA ARG A 434 29.89 2.76 -35.61
C ARG A 434 29.37 3.47 -34.33
N ASP A 435 29.40 2.79 -33.19
CA ASP A 435 28.95 3.31 -31.89
C ASP A 435 30.10 3.77 -30.99
N ALA A 436 31.33 3.87 -31.51
CA ALA A 436 32.48 4.42 -30.78
C ALA A 436 32.31 5.94 -30.60
N VAL A 437 32.52 6.43 -29.37
CA VAL A 437 32.33 7.83 -29.02
C VAL A 437 33.61 8.46 -28.44
N ALA A 438 33.83 9.72 -28.77
CA ALA A 438 34.81 10.58 -28.13
C ALA A 438 34.09 11.50 -27.11
N CYS A 439 34.70 11.68 -25.96
CA CYS A 439 34.16 12.46 -24.84
C CYS A 439 35.12 13.59 -24.41
N SER A 440 34.59 14.60 -23.75
CA SER A 440 35.41 15.70 -23.21
C SER A 440 36.35 15.23 -22.10
N LEU A 441 35.98 14.18 -21.37
CA LEU A 441 36.77 13.55 -20.31
C LEU A 441 36.68 12.03 -20.48
N PRO A 442 37.81 11.31 -20.49
CA PRO A 442 37.82 9.87 -20.51
C PRO A 442 37.30 9.29 -19.18
N PHE A 443 36.92 8.03 -19.19
CA PHE A 443 36.54 7.32 -17.96
C PHE A 443 37.73 7.30 -16.98
N SER A 444 37.43 7.59 -15.71
CA SER A 444 38.36 7.45 -14.59
C SER A 444 37.74 6.59 -13.50
N ASP A 445 38.54 5.70 -12.91
CA ASP A 445 38.16 4.95 -11.69
C ASP A 445 38.31 5.84 -10.43
N ASP A 446 38.85 7.05 -10.56
CA ASP A 446 38.99 8.01 -9.46
C ASP A 446 37.67 8.77 -9.30
N LEU A 447 37.03 8.61 -8.14
CA LEU A 447 35.77 9.24 -7.79
C LEU A 447 36.03 10.63 -7.19
N ASP A 448 36.33 11.62 -8.03
CA ASP A 448 36.37 13.02 -7.64
C ASP A 448 34.93 13.62 -7.77
N PRO A 449 34.26 13.95 -6.64
CA PRO A 449 32.92 14.53 -6.69
C PRO A 449 32.88 15.95 -7.25
N GLU A 450 34.06 16.65 -7.40
CA GLU A 450 34.17 17.97 -7.99
C GLU A 450 34.59 17.93 -9.47
N ALA A 451 34.83 16.72 -10.03
CA ALA A 451 35.18 16.58 -11.44
C ALA A 451 34.06 17.03 -12.37
N GLU A 452 34.41 17.72 -13.43
CA GLU A 452 33.46 18.06 -14.49
C GLU A 452 32.85 16.79 -15.09
N ALA A 453 31.56 16.86 -15.39
CA ALA A 453 30.84 15.75 -15.98
C ALA A 453 31.24 15.53 -17.47
N PRO A 454 31.51 14.29 -17.92
CA PRO A 454 31.88 14.02 -19.30
C PRO A 454 30.75 14.39 -20.26
N LEU A 455 31.13 15.02 -21.38
CA LEU A 455 30.24 15.38 -22.48
C LEU A 455 30.66 14.67 -23.78
N LEU A 456 29.68 14.33 -24.62
CA LEU A 456 29.94 13.81 -25.97
C LEU A 456 30.59 14.90 -26.81
N THR A 457 31.69 14.58 -27.48
CA THR A 457 32.30 15.43 -28.52
C THR A 457 31.98 14.97 -29.92
N GLY A 458 31.67 13.69 -30.10
CA GLY A 458 31.18 13.12 -31.38
C GLY A 458 31.35 11.61 -31.41
N PHE A 459 30.82 11.02 -32.48
CA PHE A 459 31.07 9.63 -32.85
C PHE A 459 32.30 9.52 -33.70
N VAL A 460 33.12 8.50 -33.46
CA VAL A 460 34.42 8.29 -34.16
C VAL A 460 34.54 6.88 -34.69
N THR A 461 35.32 6.69 -35.73
CA THR A 461 35.54 5.36 -36.32
C THR A 461 36.68 4.59 -35.66
N GLU A 462 37.61 5.28 -35.02
CA GLU A 462 38.76 4.72 -34.30
C GLU A 462 39.14 5.59 -33.10
N GLY A 463 39.66 4.99 -32.06
CA GLY A 463 40.26 5.71 -30.93
C GLY A 463 39.28 6.44 -30.01
N GLY A 464 38.06 5.89 -29.85
CA GLY A 464 37.07 6.47 -28.94
C GLY A 464 37.33 6.20 -27.44
N ASP A 465 36.70 6.99 -26.58
CA ASP A 465 36.75 6.86 -25.11
C ASP A 465 35.79 5.78 -24.60
N GLY A 466 34.89 5.27 -25.43
CA GLY A 466 33.94 4.23 -25.09
C GLY A 466 33.01 3.87 -26.26
N GLU A 467 32.10 2.95 -26.00
CA GLU A 467 31.03 2.52 -26.94
C GLU A 467 29.68 2.98 -26.41
N TRP A 468 28.88 3.69 -27.19
CA TRP A 468 27.52 4.00 -26.87
C TRP A 468 26.69 2.71 -26.86
N VAL A 469 26.02 2.43 -25.75
CA VAL A 469 25.28 1.17 -25.57
C VAL A 469 23.92 1.15 -26.30
N GLY A 470 23.58 2.19 -27.08
CA GLY A 470 22.30 2.28 -27.77
C GLY A 470 21.14 2.73 -26.86
N LEU A 471 21.44 3.37 -25.72
CA LEU A 471 20.46 3.89 -24.76
C LEU A 471 20.73 5.35 -24.46
N MET A 472 19.72 6.21 -24.61
CA MET A 472 19.78 7.63 -24.26
C MET A 472 18.48 8.14 -23.65
N ARG A 473 18.58 9.24 -22.90
CA ARG A 473 17.45 10.05 -22.44
C ARG A 473 17.55 11.44 -23.05
N ALA A 474 16.39 11.99 -23.44
CA ALA A 474 16.23 13.40 -23.78
C ALA A 474 15.13 14.00 -22.91
N SER A 475 15.39 15.12 -22.23
CA SER A 475 14.36 15.94 -21.58
C SER A 475 13.39 16.49 -22.63
N ALA A 476 12.28 17.07 -22.23
CA ALA A 476 11.35 17.75 -23.15
C ALA A 476 12.08 18.80 -24.02
N ALA A 477 13.02 19.56 -23.43
CA ALA A 477 13.84 20.52 -24.14
C ALA A 477 14.85 19.83 -25.10
N GLY A 478 15.47 18.75 -24.64
CA GLY A 478 16.36 17.91 -25.46
C GLY A 478 15.63 17.28 -26.63
N ALA A 479 14.45 16.71 -26.42
CA ALA A 479 13.60 16.13 -27.45
C ALA A 479 13.18 17.17 -28.51
N ALA A 480 12.86 18.40 -28.09
CA ALA A 480 12.56 19.50 -29.01
C ALA A 480 13.76 19.90 -29.88
N ARG A 481 14.99 19.92 -29.29
CA ARG A 481 16.22 20.17 -30.05
C ARG A 481 16.55 19.03 -31.03
N LEU A 482 16.41 17.79 -30.55
CA LEU A 482 16.59 16.61 -31.37
C LEU A 482 15.61 16.60 -32.57
N ARG A 483 14.33 16.94 -32.34
CA ARG A 483 13.33 17.11 -33.41
C ARG A 483 13.79 18.13 -34.44
N ARG A 484 14.23 19.30 -34.01
CA ARG A 484 14.69 20.37 -34.89
C ARG A 484 15.87 19.91 -35.75
N THR A 485 16.85 19.23 -35.17
CA THR A 485 17.99 18.68 -35.93
C THR A 485 17.56 17.65 -36.98
N LEU A 486 16.61 16.76 -36.64
CA LEU A 486 16.06 15.80 -37.58
C LEU A 486 15.28 16.49 -38.72
N ASP A 487 14.50 17.52 -38.45
CA ASP A 487 13.77 18.31 -39.43
C ASP A 487 14.72 19.08 -40.39
N GLU A 488 15.82 19.63 -39.86
CA GLU A 488 16.88 20.27 -40.66
C GLU A 488 17.52 19.26 -41.59
N MET A 489 17.89 18.07 -41.07
CA MET A 489 18.50 16.99 -41.90
C MET A 489 17.53 16.47 -42.96
N ALA A 490 16.24 16.42 -42.66
CA ALA A 490 15.22 16.09 -43.66
C ALA A 490 15.14 17.15 -44.79
N GLY A 491 15.17 18.44 -44.41
CA GLY A 491 15.22 19.55 -45.37
C GLY A 491 16.45 19.56 -46.28
N GLU A 492 17.57 19.04 -45.78
CA GLU A 492 18.82 18.88 -46.53
C GLU A 492 18.88 17.56 -47.33
N GLY A 493 17.93 16.65 -47.15
CA GLY A 493 17.93 15.34 -47.82
C GLY A 493 18.97 14.37 -47.24
N SER A 494 19.48 14.59 -46.04
CA SER A 494 20.51 13.76 -45.38
C SER A 494 19.93 12.85 -44.27
N LEU A 495 18.64 12.98 -43.93
CA LEU A 495 18.01 12.22 -42.86
C LEU A 495 17.89 10.72 -43.16
N ASP A 496 17.49 10.37 -44.39
CA ASP A 496 17.11 8.98 -44.73
C ASP A 496 18.26 7.99 -44.53
N SER A 497 19.51 8.40 -44.82
CA SER A 497 20.70 7.54 -44.68
C SER A 497 21.44 7.71 -43.35
N ALA A 498 20.99 8.64 -42.48
CA ALA A 498 21.69 8.95 -41.25
C ALA A 498 21.42 7.92 -40.14
N ASP A 499 22.46 7.56 -39.40
CA ASP A 499 22.37 6.90 -38.13
C ASP A 499 22.18 7.92 -36.97
N LEU A 500 21.94 7.46 -35.75
CA LEU A 500 21.81 8.33 -34.60
C LEU A 500 23.15 8.97 -34.20
N GLY A 501 24.27 8.31 -34.45
CA GLY A 501 25.62 8.85 -34.23
C GLY A 501 25.86 10.12 -35.02
N ALA A 502 25.45 10.17 -36.30
CA ALA A 502 25.54 11.37 -37.12
C ALA A 502 24.68 12.52 -36.60
N VAL A 503 23.44 12.25 -36.14
CA VAL A 503 22.55 13.26 -35.54
C VAL A 503 23.18 13.85 -34.28
N LEU A 504 23.65 13.02 -33.36
CA LEU A 504 24.23 13.44 -32.09
C LEU A 504 25.57 14.16 -32.28
N THR A 505 26.39 13.73 -33.26
CA THR A 505 27.64 14.43 -33.64
C THR A 505 27.35 15.83 -34.19
N ARG A 506 26.33 15.96 -35.03
CA ARG A 506 25.90 17.27 -35.54
C ARG A 506 25.43 18.19 -34.42
N MET A 507 24.68 17.67 -33.46
CA MET A 507 24.23 18.44 -32.31
C MET A 507 25.41 18.89 -31.43
N ALA A 508 26.34 17.99 -31.13
CA ALA A 508 27.54 18.32 -30.37
C ALA A 508 28.41 19.39 -31.08
N ALA A 509 28.59 19.27 -32.40
CA ALA A 509 29.30 20.26 -33.20
C ALA A 509 28.60 21.63 -33.26
N ALA A 510 27.26 21.66 -33.09
CA ALA A 510 26.49 22.89 -32.98
C ALA A 510 26.53 23.49 -31.56
N GLY A 511 27.27 22.90 -30.65
CA GLY A 511 27.46 23.39 -29.25
C GLY A 511 26.44 22.88 -28.26
N GLU A 512 25.61 21.88 -28.62
CA GLU A 512 24.70 21.26 -27.65
C GLU A 512 25.48 20.42 -26.63
N ARG A 513 25.17 20.60 -25.35
CA ARG A 513 25.77 19.83 -24.25
C ARG A 513 25.05 18.48 -24.14
N ILE A 514 25.70 17.43 -24.58
CA ILE A 514 25.18 16.05 -24.49
C ILE A 514 25.98 15.34 -23.41
N GLY A 515 25.31 15.01 -22.31
CA GLY A 515 25.93 14.33 -21.17
C GLY A 515 26.27 12.88 -21.47
N VAL A 516 27.33 12.38 -20.85
CA VAL A 516 27.72 10.97 -20.89
C VAL A 516 27.68 10.39 -19.50
N VAL A 517 27.06 9.20 -19.37
CA VAL A 517 27.13 8.37 -18.19
C VAL A 517 27.92 7.13 -18.53
N TYR A 518 29.06 6.96 -17.87
CA TYR A 518 29.86 5.76 -18.06
C TYR A 518 29.22 4.59 -17.30
N VAL A 519 28.97 3.49 -18.06
CA VAL A 519 28.42 2.23 -17.55
C VAL A 519 29.41 1.12 -17.81
N SER A 520 29.54 0.17 -16.91
CA SER A 520 30.48 -0.93 -17.06
C SER A 520 29.82 -2.27 -16.81
N GLY A 521 29.74 -3.09 -17.84
CA GLY A 521 29.04 -4.38 -17.79
C GLY A 521 27.52 -4.24 -17.63
N PHE A 522 26.83 -5.35 -17.36
CA PHE A 522 25.38 -5.40 -17.17
C PHE A 522 24.52 -4.97 -18.37
N TRP A 523 25.11 -4.94 -19.56
CA TRP A 523 24.44 -4.75 -20.84
C TRP A 523 25.01 -5.69 -21.89
N ARG A 524 24.26 -5.92 -22.97
CA ARG A 524 24.70 -6.68 -24.14
C ARG A 524 23.96 -6.19 -25.38
N ASN A 525 24.69 -6.06 -26.48
CA ASN A 525 24.12 -5.96 -27.79
C ASN A 525 24.00 -7.38 -28.38
N VAL A 526 22.94 -7.66 -29.10
CA VAL A 526 22.69 -8.98 -29.72
C VAL A 526 22.73 -8.84 -31.23
N ASN A 527 23.92 -8.83 -31.82
CA ASN A 527 24.10 -8.68 -33.29
C ASN A 527 24.22 -10.01 -34.00
N ASP A 528 24.87 -10.99 -33.37
CA ASP A 528 25.17 -12.29 -33.96
C ASP A 528 24.79 -13.46 -33.01
N LEU A 529 25.08 -14.68 -33.41
CA LEU A 529 24.82 -15.90 -32.65
C LEU A 529 25.66 -15.99 -31.34
N LEU A 530 26.86 -15.42 -31.35
CA LEU A 530 27.74 -15.42 -30.18
C LEU A 530 27.18 -14.44 -29.12
N ASP A 531 26.77 -13.26 -29.55
CA ASP A 531 26.12 -12.27 -28.68
C ASP A 531 24.84 -12.84 -28.07
N LEU A 532 24.02 -13.54 -28.85
CA LEU A 532 22.81 -14.19 -28.36
C LEU A 532 23.11 -15.27 -27.32
N ALA A 533 24.16 -16.06 -27.54
CA ALA A 533 24.60 -17.07 -26.56
C ALA A 533 25.06 -16.40 -25.27
N GLN A 534 25.90 -15.38 -25.33
CA GLN A 534 26.36 -14.60 -24.16
C GLN A 534 25.22 -13.89 -23.43
N ALA A 535 24.24 -13.36 -24.19
CA ALA A 535 23.05 -12.74 -23.61
C ALA A 535 22.23 -13.73 -22.77
N ARG A 536 22.15 -15.00 -23.17
CA ARG A 536 21.50 -16.07 -22.39
C ARG A 536 22.20 -16.37 -21.07
N ASP A 537 23.51 -16.20 -21.01
CA ASP A 537 24.29 -16.47 -19.80
C ASP A 537 24.31 -15.27 -18.83
N ALA A 538 24.10 -14.05 -19.36
CA ALA A 538 24.15 -12.79 -18.59
C ALA A 538 22.84 -12.42 -17.88
N VAL A 539 21.74 -13.12 -18.17
CA VAL A 539 20.38 -12.79 -17.66
C VAL A 539 19.88 -13.76 -16.61
#